data_194d703cff76a40f9afc0988ce7ff4a1
#
_entry.id   194d703cff76a40f9afc0988ce7ff4a1
#
_cell.length_a   1.000
_cell.length_b   1.000
_cell.length_c   1.000
_cell.angle_alpha   90.00
_cell.angle_beta   90.00
_cell.angle_gamma   90.00
#
_symmetry.space_group_name_H-M   'P 1'
#
loop_
_entity.id
_entity.type
_entity.pdbx_description
1 polymer ?
#
loop_
_entity_poly.entity_id
_entity_poly.type
_entity_poly.pdbx_seq_one_letter_code
_entity_poly.pdbx_strand_id
1 'polypeptide(L)'
;MTIQLGIPVLRLARNNSQGPAPTSRPAGLPSKLLDRFGRQATDMRLSVTDKCNLRCTYCMPADGMQWLPKEAVMTAGEIERIVGIGVERLGVRELRITGGEPLVRPDLVEVIATLRARHPELPISMTTNGVGLDKKAEALKEAGLTRVNISLDSLHEEVFSQLTRRPFLGKVLAGVEGARAAGLGPVKINAVLMRGVNDQEAPELLEWALQRDIELRFIEQMPLDAQRGWTEHGMITAPEIHALLSAAFVLERDRRQRDGAPAERFDVRRRHAASGEASGTVLGTVGIIASVSEPFCSDCRRTRVTAEGKIMSCLFSREEFDLLGLLRSGAHDDELVRLWQDAMWVKPRAHGMDHTGLGSEEFIQPDRSMSAIGG
;
A
#
# COMPACT_ATOMS: atom_id res chain seq x y z
N MET A 1 -26.80 19.62 -32.54
CA MET A 1 -27.39 18.66 -31.59
C MET A 1 -26.29 18.16 -30.67
N THR A 2 -26.18 18.73 -29.48
CA THR A 2 -25.11 18.39 -28.52
C THR A 2 -25.71 17.38 -27.56
N ILE A 3 -25.24 16.15 -27.60
CA ILE A 3 -25.65 15.10 -26.65
C ILE A 3 -24.80 15.29 -25.39
N GLN A 4 -25.41 15.80 -24.32
CA GLN A 4 -24.83 15.77 -22.98
C GLN A 4 -24.96 14.34 -22.44
N LEU A 5 -23.87 13.58 -22.39
CA LEU A 5 -23.77 12.34 -21.64
C LEU A 5 -23.58 12.72 -20.16
N GLY A 6 -24.69 12.74 -19.43
CA GLY A 6 -24.65 12.87 -17.98
C GLY A 6 -24.08 11.62 -17.34
N ILE A 7 -22.90 11.72 -16.76
CA ILE A 7 -22.37 10.72 -15.84
C ILE A 7 -23.24 10.76 -14.59
N PRO A 8 -23.85 9.65 -14.14
CA PRO A 8 -24.60 9.66 -12.90
C PRO A 8 -23.62 9.81 -11.74
N VAL A 9 -23.56 11.01 -11.19
CA VAL A 9 -22.95 11.23 -9.87
C VAL A 9 -23.84 10.50 -8.87
N LEU A 10 -23.40 9.34 -8.40
CA LEU A 10 -24.00 8.65 -7.25
C LEU A 10 -23.86 9.56 -6.02
N ARG A 11 -24.82 10.45 -5.83
CA ARG A 11 -25.03 11.13 -4.54
C ARG A 11 -25.50 10.04 -3.57
N LEU A 12 -24.58 9.47 -2.81
CA LEU A 12 -24.91 8.69 -1.63
C LEU A 12 -25.73 9.59 -0.71
N ALA A 13 -27.00 9.23 -0.55
CA ALA A 13 -27.91 9.92 0.36
C ALA A 13 -27.26 10.01 1.75
N ARG A 14 -27.14 11.23 2.27
CA ARG A 14 -26.80 11.48 3.66
C ARG A 14 -27.90 10.91 4.56
N ASN A 15 -27.76 9.67 4.98
CA ASN A 15 -28.53 9.17 6.11
C ASN A 15 -27.85 9.66 7.41
N ASN A 16 -28.23 10.84 7.84
CA ASN A 16 -27.76 11.51 9.05
C ASN A 16 -28.56 11.05 10.30
N SER A 17 -28.75 9.74 10.49
CA SER A 17 -29.51 9.22 11.66
C SER A 17 -28.84 7.98 12.26
N GLN A 18 -27.51 8.00 12.45
CA GLN A 18 -26.89 7.03 13.33
C GLN A 18 -26.24 7.80 14.49
N GLY A 19 -26.73 7.55 15.71
CA GLY A 19 -26.10 7.99 16.93
C GLY A 19 -24.63 7.53 17.01
N PRO A 20 -23.84 8.00 18.00
CA PRO A 20 -22.44 7.64 18.11
C PRO A 20 -22.31 6.12 18.01
N ALA A 21 -21.46 5.66 17.07
CA ALA A 21 -21.28 4.24 16.81
C ALA A 21 -20.81 3.54 18.09
N PRO A 22 -21.33 2.32 18.40
CA PRO A 22 -20.86 1.58 19.57
C PRO A 22 -19.35 1.43 19.49
N THR A 23 -18.67 1.85 20.55
CA THR A 23 -17.20 1.81 20.66
C THR A 23 -16.68 0.38 20.86
N SER A 24 -17.55 -0.55 21.28
CA SER A 24 -17.21 -1.94 21.52
C SER A 24 -17.86 -2.88 20.51
N ARG A 25 -17.13 -3.92 20.13
CA ARG A 25 -17.62 -4.98 19.25
C ARG A 25 -18.70 -5.81 19.97
N PRO A 26 -19.86 -6.07 19.33
CA PRO A 26 -20.90 -6.93 19.93
C PRO A 26 -20.41 -8.33 20.22
N ALA A 27 -20.89 -8.90 21.32
CA ALA A 27 -20.65 -10.31 21.65
C ALA A 27 -21.31 -11.25 20.62
N GLY A 28 -20.76 -12.47 20.46
CA GLY A 28 -21.32 -13.51 19.58
C GLY A 28 -20.94 -13.40 18.11
N LEU A 29 -20.20 -12.37 17.68
CA LEU A 29 -19.66 -12.32 16.32
C LEU A 29 -18.51 -13.34 16.14
N PRO A 30 -18.31 -13.87 14.90
CA PRO A 30 -17.24 -14.82 14.61
C PRO A 30 -15.85 -14.29 15.01
N SER A 31 -14.92 -15.21 15.35
CA SER A 31 -13.53 -14.85 15.63
C SER A 31 -12.79 -14.47 14.34
N LYS A 32 -13.09 -13.28 13.83
CA LYS A 32 -12.55 -12.70 12.60
C LYS A 32 -12.38 -11.21 12.77
N LEU A 33 -11.56 -10.58 11.92
CA LEU A 33 -11.35 -9.14 11.88
C LEU A 33 -12.46 -8.46 11.07
N LEU A 34 -13.65 -8.38 11.66
CA LEU A 34 -14.83 -7.74 11.08
C LEU A 34 -14.92 -6.28 11.52
N ASP A 35 -15.33 -5.42 10.61
CA ASP A 35 -15.75 -4.07 10.95
C ASP A 35 -17.28 -3.95 11.01
N ARG A 36 -17.77 -2.79 11.48
CA ARG A 36 -19.21 -2.51 11.62
C ARG A 36 -19.98 -2.42 10.28
N PHE A 37 -19.26 -2.43 9.14
CA PHE A 37 -19.82 -2.39 7.80
C PHE A 37 -19.81 -3.77 7.11
N GLY A 38 -19.42 -4.82 7.84
CA GLY A 38 -19.41 -6.20 7.35
C GLY A 38 -18.16 -6.56 6.53
N ARG A 39 -17.14 -5.66 6.41
CA ARG A 39 -15.89 -5.99 5.74
C ARG A 39 -15.02 -6.84 6.66
N GLN A 40 -14.39 -7.87 6.10
CA GLN A 40 -13.43 -8.71 6.81
C GLN A 40 -12.00 -8.35 6.39
N ALA A 41 -11.13 -8.05 7.34
CA ALA A 41 -9.71 -7.85 7.06
C ALA A 41 -9.00 -9.21 6.99
N THR A 42 -8.49 -9.54 5.81
CA THR A 42 -7.75 -10.77 5.52
C THR A 42 -6.33 -10.50 4.99
N ASP A 43 -6.01 -9.25 4.65
CA ASP A 43 -4.69 -8.77 4.17
C ASP A 43 -4.02 -8.00 5.33
N MET A 44 -2.99 -8.60 5.93
CA MET A 44 -2.22 -7.97 7.00
C MET A 44 -1.02 -7.22 6.41
N ARG A 45 -0.91 -5.93 6.75
CA ARG A 45 0.27 -5.11 6.50
C ARG A 45 1.08 -5.01 7.77
N LEU A 46 2.30 -5.50 7.72
CA LEU A 46 3.18 -5.55 8.89
C LEU A 46 4.43 -4.69 8.64
N SER A 47 4.56 -3.61 9.38
CA SER A 47 5.81 -2.84 9.40
C SER A 47 6.82 -3.56 10.29
N VAL A 48 7.98 -3.88 9.73
CA VAL A 48 9.06 -4.56 10.47
C VAL A 48 10.12 -3.58 10.97
N THR A 49 10.06 -2.33 10.52
CA THR A 49 10.95 -1.24 10.94
C THR A 49 10.34 0.11 10.54
N ASP A 50 10.65 1.16 11.25
CA ASP A 50 10.36 2.55 10.90
C ASP A 50 11.47 3.19 10.04
N LYS A 51 12.69 2.62 10.06
CA LYS A 51 13.86 3.16 9.36
C LYS A 51 13.73 3.02 7.85
N CYS A 52 14.20 4.04 7.12
CA CYS A 52 14.28 4.04 5.67
C CYS A 52 15.60 4.64 5.20
N ASN A 53 16.13 4.16 4.08
CA ASN A 53 17.36 4.66 3.44
C ASN A 53 17.09 5.73 2.35
N LEU A 54 15.82 5.95 1.98
CA LEU A 54 15.37 7.07 1.14
C LEU A 54 14.73 8.18 1.99
N ARG A 55 14.47 9.34 1.36
CA ARG A 55 13.84 10.52 1.97
C ARG A 55 12.80 11.11 1.02
N CYS A 56 11.88 10.26 0.54
CA CYS A 56 10.89 10.68 -0.46
C CYS A 56 10.09 11.90 0.02
N THR A 57 9.95 12.89 -0.86
CA THR A 57 9.35 14.20 -0.57
C THR A 57 7.91 14.08 -0.06
N TYR A 58 7.18 13.12 -0.60
CA TYR A 58 5.78 12.83 -0.23
C TYR A 58 5.64 11.88 0.98
N CYS A 59 6.74 11.49 1.63
CA CYS A 59 6.72 10.50 2.71
C CYS A 59 7.33 11.02 4.00
N MET A 60 8.51 11.66 3.94
CA MET A 60 9.20 12.10 5.14
C MET A 60 10.05 13.37 4.92
N PRO A 61 10.44 14.09 5.99
CA PRO A 61 11.31 15.24 5.93
C PRO A 61 12.70 14.89 5.38
N ALA A 62 13.44 15.89 4.87
CA ALA A 62 14.79 15.72 4.34
C ALA A 62 15.77 15.17 5.39
N ASP A 63 15.67 15.66 6.62
CA ASP A 63 16.50 15.24 7.74
C ASP A 63 16.11 13.88 8.32
N GLY A 64 15.03 13.31 7.82
CA GLY A 64 14.45 12.07 8.30
C GLY A 64 13.49 12.28 9.46
N MET A 65 13.24 11.22 10.21
CA MET A 65 12.35 11.22 11.37
C MET A 65 13.12 10.77 12.60
N GLN A 66 12.58 11.06 13.78
CA GLN A 66 13.06 10.44 15.00
C GLN A 66 12.70 8.95 14.98
N TRP A 67 13.72 8.10 14.82
CA TRP A 67 13.54 6.65 14.73
C TRP A 67 13.18 6.07 16.10
N LEU A 68 12.39 5.02 16.08
CA LEU A 68 12.08 4.24 17.26
C LEU A 68 13.37 3.67 17.90
N PRO A 69 13.49 3.69 19.22
CA PRO A 69 14.54 2.94 19.90
C PRO A 69 14.37 1.45 19.62
N LYS A 70 15.49 0.71 19.61
CA LYS A 70 15.50 -0.72 19.25
C LYS A 70 14.51 -1.53 20.09
N GLU A 71 14.38 -1.18 21.35
CA GLU A 71 13.51 -1.86 22.33
C GLU A 71 12.02 -1.64 22.05
N ALA A 72 11.66 -0.57 21.36
CA ALA A 72 10.28 -0.31 20.97
C ALA A 72 9.85 -1.10 19.71
N VAL A 73 10.81 -1.52 18.89
CA VAL A 73 10.52 -2.30 17.68
C VAL A 73 10.28 -3.77 18.04
N MET A 74 9.33 -4.40 17.36
CA MET A 74 9.03 -5.83 17.52
C MET A 74 10.25 -6.71 17.21
N THR A 75 10.54 -7.67 18.09
CA THR A 75 11.49 -8.76 17.84
C THR A 75 10.92 -9.78 16.85
N ALA A 76 11.75 -10.66 16.31
CA ALA A 76 11.32 -11.75 15.41
C ALA A 76 10.26 -12.65 16.07
N GLY A 77 10.45 -13.01 17.34
CA GLY A 77 9.50 -13.85 18.09
C GLY A 77 8.15 -13.16 18.36
N GLU A 78 8.16 -11.84 18.62
CA GLU A 78 6.92 -11.06 18.77
C GLU A 78 6.17 -10.96 17.44
N ILE A 79 6.88 -10.77 16.33
CA ILE A 79 6.32 -10.80 14.98
C ILE A 79 5.68 -12.16 14.69
N GLU A 80 6.40 -13.25 14.97
CA GLU A 80 5.89 -14.62 14.79
C GLU A 80 4.59 -14.83 15.56
N ARG A 81 4.55 -14.46 16.85
CA ARG A 81 3.36 -14.61 17.69
C ARG A 81 2.18 -13.78 17.16
N ILE A 82 2.40 -12.52 16.81
CA ILE A 82 1.35 -11.62 16.30
C ILE A 82 0.82 -12.12 14.96
N VAL A 83 1.68 -12.51 14.02
CA VAL A 83 1.25 -13.08 12.74
C VAL A 83 0.50 -14.39 12.95
N GLY A 84 1.00 -15.25 13.85
CA GLY A 84 0.34 -16.50 14.24
C GLY A 84 -1.10 -16.28 14.73
N ILE A 85 -1.32 -15.34 15.63
CA ILE A 85 -2.68 -14.97 16.10
C ILE A 85 -3.54 -14.49 14.92
N GLY A 86 -2.98 -13.63 14.04
CA GLY A 86 -3.70 -13.13 12.86
C GLY A 86 -4.16 -14.26 11.94
N VAL A 87 -3.29 -15.21 11.63
CA VAL A 87 -3.54 -16.32 10.71
C VAL A 87 -4.44 -17.39 11.34
N GLU A 88 -4.06 -17.89 12.50
CA GLU A 88 -4.67 -19.07 13.14
C GLU A 88 -6.04 -18.75 13.75
N ARG A 89 -6.23 -17.52 14.27
CA ARG A 89 -7.40 -17.16 15.05
C ARG A 89 -8.29 -16.08 14.45
N LEU A 90 -7.74 -15.18 13.61
CA LEU A 90 -8.45 -13.99 13.14
C LEU A 90 -8.74 -14.01 11.63
N GLY A 91 -8.26 -15.04 10.90
CA GLY A 91 -8.58 -15.25 9.49
C GLY A 91 -7.79 -14.39 8.52
N VAL A 92 -6.58 -13.97 8.90
CA VAL A 92 -5.60 -13.39 7.97
C VAL A 92 -5.18 -14.46 6.95
N ARG A 93 -5.16 -14.10 5.67
CA ARG A 93 -4.84 -15.00 4.55
C ARG A 93 -3.67 -14.54 3.71
N GLU A 94 -3.26 -13.30 3.84
CA GLU A 94 -2.11 -12.72 3.15
C GLU A 94 -1.31 -11.85 4.11
N LEU A 95 0.01 -11.95 4.04
CA LEU A 95 0.93 -11.09 4.78
C LEU A 95 1.72 -10.23 3.78
N ARG A 96 1.74 -8.93 4.04
CA ARG A 96 2.63 -8.02 3.35
C ARG A 96 3.57 -7.35 4.32
N ILE A 97 4.84 -7.66 4.18
CA ILE A 97 5.93 -7.02 4.92
C ILE A 97 6.18 -5.65 4.32
N THR A 98 6.26 -4.66 5.18
CA THR A 98 6.50 -3.26 4.85
C THR A 98 7.25 -2.58 6.01
N GLY A 99 7.26 -1.27 6.07
CA GLY A 99 7.90 -0.50 7.12
C GLY A 99 8.24 0.89 6.60
N GLY A 100 9.34 1.48 7.09
CA GLY A 100 10.05 2.46 6.31
C GLY A 100 10.64 1.78 5.09
N GLU A 101 11.70 0.99 5.28
CA GLU A 101 12.23 0.09 4.26
C GLU A 101 12.60 -1.27 4.89
N PRO A 102 11.91 -2.36 4.55
CA PRO A 102 12.16 -3.66 5.16
C PRO A 102 13.59 -4.17 5.01
N LEU A 103 14.24 -3.89 3.88
CA LEU A 103 15.60 -4.36 3.59
C LEU A 103 16.67 -3.81 4.54
N VAL A 104 16.37 -2.74 5.30
CA VAL A 104 17.31 -2.21 6.31
C VAL A 104 17.24 -2.99 7.63
N ARG A 105 16.23 -3.84 7.82
CA ARG A 105 16.13 -4.72 8.99
C ARG A 105 17.14 -5.88 8.85
N PRO A 106 18.06 -6.06 9.82
CA PRO A 106 19.16 -7.04 9.67
C PRO A 106 18.68 -8.49 9.64
N ASP A 107 17.71 -8.86 10.48
CA ASP A 107 17.15 -10.20 10.65
C ASP A 107 15.91 -10.48 9.74
N LEU A 108 15.70 -9.67 8.68
CA LEU A 108 14.53 -9.80 7.80
C LEU A 108 14.39 -11.21 7.19
N VAL A 109 15.50 -11.80 6.72
CA VAL A 109 15.50 -13.14 6.12
C VAL A 109 15.06 -14.19 7.14
N GLU A 110 15.57 -14.11 8.37
CA GLU A 110 15.21 -14.99 9.48
C GLU A 110 13.72 -14.86 9.85
N VAL A 111 13.22 -13.62 9.94
CA VAL A 111 11.79 -13.35 10.20
C VAL A 111 10.92 -14.04 9.15
N ILE A 112 11.25 -13.91 7.86
CA ILE A 112 10.47 -14.53 6.78
C ILE A 112 10.57 -16.05 6.84
N ALA A 113 11.76 -16.62 7.10
CA ALA A 113 11.95 -18.07 7.22
C ALA A 113 11.12 -18.65 8.38
N THR A 114 11.13 -18.00 9.54
CA THR A 114 10.35 -18.42 10.72
C THR A 114 8.84 -18.40 10.41
N LEU A 115 8.35 -17.32 9.78
CA LEU A 115 6.94 -17.21 9.38
C LEU A 115 6.56 -18.28 8.34
N ARG A 116 7.42 -18.56 7.38
CA ARG A 116 7.19 -19.60 6.37
C ARG A 116 7.16 -21.00 6.99
N ALA A 117 8.08 -21.28 7.93
CA ALA A 117 8.12 -22.57 8.62
C ALA A 117 6.83 -22.83 9.42
N ARG A 118 6.30 -21.79 10.08
CA ARG A 118 5.06 -21.89 10.86
C ARG A 118 3.80 -21.93 9.99
N HIS A 119 3.79 -21.16 8.90
CA HIS A 119 2.63 -21.00 8.01
C HIS A 119 3.02 -21.28 6.55
N PRO A 120 3.20 -22.55 6.16
CA PRO A 120 3.71 -22.93 4.82
C PRO A 120 2.86 -22.40 3.66
N GLU A 121 1.54 -22.28 3.86
CA GLU A 121 0.60 -21.85 2.82
C GLU A 121 0.34 -20.33 2.81
N LEU A 122 0.86 -19.57 3.77
CA LEU A 122 0.61 -18.13 3.85
C LEU A 122 1.37 -17.39 2.73
N PRO A 123 0.70 -16.70 1.81
CA PRO A 123 1.38 -15.83 0.85
C PRO A 123 2.08 -14.67 1.58
N ILE A 124 3.41 -14.62 1.49
CA ILE A 124 4.24 -13.56 2.07
C ILE A 124 4.76 -12.68 0.95
N SER A 125 4.33 -11.44 0.91
CA SER A 125 4.80 -10.44 -0.04
C SER A 125 5.53 -9.30 0.68
N MET A 126 6.33 -8.51 -0.06
CA MET A 126 7.04 -7.36 0.51
C MET A 126 6.84 -6.13 -0.37
N THR A 127 6.70 -4.96 0.27
CA THR A 127 6.82 -3.65 -0.38
C THR A 127 8.17 -3.06 0.00
N THR A 128 8.96 -2.64 -0.99
CA THR A 128 10.33 -2.15 -0.80
C THR A 128 10.66 -1.05 -1.80
N ASN A 129 11.63 -0.22 -1.49
CA ASN A 129 12.21 0.72 -2.45
C ASN A 129 13.29 0.07 -3.34
N GLY A 130 13.59 -1.20 -3.15
CA GLY A 130 14.49 -1.98 -3.99
C GLY A 130 15.99 -1.76 -3.77
N VAL A 131 16.40 -0.78 -2.98
CA VAL A 131 17.84 -0.51 -2.74
C VAL A 131 18.48 -1.65 -1.96
N GLY A 132 19.37 -2.40 -2.62
CA GLY A 132 20.07 -3.56 -2.06
C GLY A 132 19.30 -4.87 -2.15
N LEU A 133 18.15 -4.88 -2.85
CA LEU A 133 17.38 -6.11 -3.08
C LEU A 133 18.14 -7.09 -3.96
N ASP A 134 18.94 -6.62 -4.93
CA ASP A 134 19.84 -7.44 -5.75
C ASP A 134 20.71 -8.41 -4.93
N LYS A 135 21.16 -7.97 -3.76
CA LYS A 135 22.04 -8.76 -2.87
C LYS A 135 21.29 -9.71 -1.94
N LYS A 136 19.99 -9.53 -1.77
CA LYS A 136 19.17 -10.27 -0.80
C LYS A 136 18.06 -11.09 -1.46
N ALA A 137 17.79 -10.89 -2.75
CA ALA A 137 16.63 -11.46 -3.44
C ALA A 137 16.60 -12.98 -3.37
N GLU A 138 17.73 -13.65 -3.60
CA GLU A 138 17.85 -15.10 -3.54
C GLU A 138 17.58 -15.63 -2.12
N ALA A 139 18.24 -15.09 -1.11
CA ALA A 139 18.03 -15.47 0.28
C ALA A 139 16.60 -15.23 0.76
N LEU A 140 15.97 -14.13 0.32
CA LEU A 140 14.57 -13.84 0.63
C LEU A 140 13.62 -14.84 -0.06
N LYS A 141 13.93 -15.24 -1.30
CA LYS A 141 13.16 -16.27 -2.01
C LYS A 141 13.26 -17.62 -1.32
N GLU A 142 14.45 -18.04 -0.96
CA GLU A 142 14.72 -19.29 -0.21
C GLU A 142 14.02 -19.28 1.15
N ALA A 143 14.01 -18.14 1.85
CA ALA A 143 13.28 -17.95 3.11
C ALA A 143 11.76 -18.04 2.94
N GLY A 144 11.24 -18.01 1.71
CA GLY A 144 9.82 -18.17 1.44
C GLY A 144 9.06 -16.88 1.08
N LEU A 145 9.77 -15.78 0.77
CA LEU A 145 9.13 -14.61 0.17
C LEU A 145 8.58 -14.99 -1.21
N THR A 146 7.31 -14.66 -1.49
CA THR A 146 6.69 -15.06 -2.74
C THR A 146 6.82 -14.01 -3.83
N ARG A 147 6.58 -12.74 -3.51
CA ARG A 147 6.58 -11.64 -4.49
C ARG A 147 6.99 -10.32 -3.86
N VAL A 148 7.36 -9.37 -4.70
CA VAL A 148 7.71 -8.01 -4.28
C VAL A 148 6.93 -6.96 -5.05
N ASN A 149 6.62 -5.85 -4.36
CA ASN A 149 6.23 -4.59 -4.98
C ASN A 149 7.38 -3.61 -4.74
N ILE A 150 7.92 -3.05 -5.80
CA ILE A 150 9.06 -2.12 -5.73
C ILE A 150 8.55 -0.72 -6.05
N SER A 151 8.94 0.27 -5.25
CA SER A 151 8.62 1.67 -5.50
C SER A 151 9.65 2.26 -6.47
N LEU A 152 9.16 2.80 -7.60
CA LEU A 152 9.99 3.45 -8.61
C LEU A 152 9.16 4.53 -9.30
N ASP A 153 9.47 5.79 -9.02
CA ASP A 153 8.67 6.94 -9.45
C ASP A 153 9.19 7.59 -10.75
N SER A 154 10.44 7.31 -11.14
CA SER A 154 11.10 7.87 -12.34
C SER A 154 12.24 6.98 -12.82
N LEU A 155 12.51 7.01 -14.12
CA LEU A 155 13.68 6.38 -14.77
C LEU A 155 14.85 7.37 -14.99
N HIS A 156 14.67 8.64 -14.63
CA HIS A 156 15.66 9.69 -14.79
C HIS A 156 16.32 9.99 -13.44
N GLU A 157 17.66 9.88 -13.37
CA GLU A 157 18.41 10.03 -12.11
C GLU A 157 18.16 11.38 -11.43
N GLU A 158 18.02 12.46 -12.19
CA GLU A 158 17.76 13.80 -11.64
C GLU A 158 16.39 13.87 -10.97
N VAL A 159 15.34 13.41 -11.65
CA VAL A 159 13.97 13.39 -11.14
C VAL A 159 13.85 12.41 -9.97
N PHE A 160 14.43 11.22 -10.09
CA PHE A 160 14.48 10.25 -9.00
C PHE A 160 15.17 10.83 -7.76
N SER A 161 16.33 11.49 -7.95
CA SER A 161 17.07 12.13 -6.85
C SER A 161 16.32 13.30 -6.24
N GLN A 162 15.59 14.08 -7.04
CA GLN A 162 14.70 15.14 -6.56
C GLN A 162 13.58 14.55 -5.66
N LEU A 163 12.93 13.49 -6.12
CA LEU A 163 11.82 12.85 -5.40
C LEU A 163 12.29 12.14 -4.13
N THR A 164 13.39 11.39 -4.20
CA THR A 164 13.85 10.51 -3.11
C THR A 164 14.92 11.11 -2.24
N ARG A 165 15.49 12.27 -2.65
CA ARG A 165 16.64 12.95 -2.03
C ARG A 165 17.88 12.06 -1.92
N ARG A 166 18.03 11.07 -2.83
CA ARG A 166 19.17 10.14 -2.88
C ARG A 166 19.45 9.72 -4.33
N PRO A 167 20.73 9.68 -4.76
CA PRO A 167 21.13 9.26 -6.10
C PRO A 167 21.22 7.73 -6.18
N PHE A 168 20.12 7.03 -6.00
CA PHE A 168 20.09 5.56 -5.89
C PHE A 168 19.29 4.87 -6.98
N LEU A 169 18.93 5.56 -8.07
CA LEU A 169 18.16 4.97 -9.17
C LEU A 169 18.81 3.67 -9.67
N GLY A 170 20.11 3.69 -9.97
CA GLY A 170 20.82 2.50 -10.45
C GLY A 170 20.74 1.31 -9.48
N LYS A 171 20.70 1.58 -8.15
CA LYS A 171 20.54 0.53 -7.14
C LYS A 171 19.12 -0.04 -7.11
N VAL A 172 18.11 0.79 -7.34
CA VAL A 172 16.71 0.35 -7.44
C VAL A 172 16.52 -0.52 -8.67
N LEU A 173 17.03 -0.07 -9.83
CA LEU A 173 16.96 -0.84 -11.08
C LEU A 173 17.68 -2.19 -10.94
N ALA A 174 18.86 -2.24 -10.31
CA ALA A 174 19.54 -3.49 -9.98
C ALA A 174 18.69 -4.38 -9.08
N GLY A 175 17.99 -3.79 -8.10
CA GLY A 175 17.04 -4.50 -7.24
C GLY A 175 15.86 -5.11 -8.00
N VAL A 176 15.32 -4.41 -9.01
CA VAL A 176 14.27 -4.94 -9.89
C VAL A 176 14.77 -6.18 -10.65
N GLU A 177 15.94 -6.08 -11.28
CA GLU A 177 16.51 -7.20 -12.02
C GLU A 177 16.90 -8.37 -11.10
N GLY A 178 17.44 -8.09 -9.90
CA GLY A 178 17.73 -9.11 -8.88
C GLY A 178 16.47 -9.86 -8.43
N ALA A 179 15.36 -9.15 -8.22
CA ALA A 179 14.09 -9.77 -7.86
C ALA A 179 13.56 -10.69 -8.97
N ARG A 180 13.68 -10.26 -10.24
CA ARG A 180 13.27 -11.05 -11.40
C ARG A 180 14.13 -12.30 -11.54
N ALA A 181 15.45 -12.16 -11.44
CA ALA A 181 16.40 -13.27 -11.54
C ALA A 181 16.18 -14.32 -10.43
N ALA A 182 15.88 -13.90 -9.21
CA ALA A 182 15.55 -14.79 -8.09
C ALA A 182 14.14 -15.39 -8.15
N GLY A 183 13.32 -15.05 -9.14
CA GLY A 183 11.95 -15.56 -9.27
C GLY A 183 11.00 -15.06 -8.17
N LEU A 184 11.22 -13.85 -7.63
CA LEU A 184 10.29 -13.16 -6.73
C LEU A 184 9.14 -12.54 -7.54
N GLY A 185 8.27 -13.39 -8.11
CA GLY A 185 7.28 -12.94 -9.07
C GLY A 185 5.83 -13.18 -8.67
N PRO A 186 4.90 -12.45 -9.32
CA PRO A 186 5.16 -11.36 -10.25
C PRO A 186 5.74 -10.12 -9.54
N VAL A 187 6.80 -9.54 -10.12
CA VAL A 187 7.32 -8.24 -9.68
C VAL A 187 6.32 -7.16 -10.12
N LYS A 188 6.01 -6.26 -9.20
CA LYS A 188 5.15 -5.11 -9.49
C LYS A 188 5.88 -3.82 -9.14
N ILE A 189 5.73 -2.82 -9.97
CA ILE A 189 6.22 -1.47 -9.70
C ILE A 189 5.07 -0.60 -9.24
N ASN A 190 5.29 0.19 -8.20
CA ASN A 190 4.38 1.23 -7.77
C ASN A 190 5.05 2.58 -8.00
N ALA A 191 4.35 3.52 -8.63
CA ALA A 191 4.81 4.87 -8.90
C ALA A 191 3.78 5.90 -8.41
N VAL A 192 4.22 6.87 -7.65
CA VAL A 192 3.43 8.04 -7.27
C VAL A 192 3.73 9.16 -8.27
N LEU A 193 2.69 9.67 -8.94
CA LEU A 193 2.85 10.81 -9.84
C LEU A 193 2.62 12.12 -9.09
N MET A 194 3.51 13.09 -9.34
CA MET A 194 3.46 14.44 -8.79
C MET A 194 3.48 15.46 -9.94
N ARG A 195 2.53 16.38 -9.92
CA ARG A 195 2.32 17.37 -10.98
C ARG A 195 3.55 18.24 -11.20
N GLY A 196 4.00 18.30 -12.47
CA GLY A 196 5.16 19.09 -12.88
C GLY A 196 6.50 18.53 -12.41
N VAL A 197 6.54 17.30 -11.90
CA VAL A 197 7.78 16.62 -11.46
C VAL A 197 8.05 15.40 -12.31
N ASN A 198 7.19 14.36 -12.24
CA ASN A 198 7.35 13.11 -12.97
C ASN A 198 6.09 12.67 -13.73
N ASP A 199 5.04 13.48 -13.75
CA ASP A 199 3.79 13.15 -14.41
C ASP A 199 3.93 12.91 -15.91
N GLN A 200 4.79 13.68 -16.58
CA GLN A 200 5.05 13.54 -18.01
C GLN A 200 5.86 12.27 -18.36
N GLU A 201 6.52 11.66 -17.39
CA GLU A 201 7.30 10.42 -17.58
C GLU A 201 6.41 9.15 -17.52
N ALA A 202 5.14 9.28 -17.19
CA ALA A 202 4.26 8.13 -16.99
C ALA A 202 4.16 7.18 -18.21
N PRO A 203 4.08 7.65 -19.47
CA PRO A 203 4.09 6.76 -20.64
C PRO A 203 5.43 6.04 -20.83
N GLU A 204 6.56 6.69 -20.58
CA GLU A 204 7.90 6.10 -20.67
C GLU A 204 8.09 5.01 -19.61
N LEU A 205 7.70 5.29 -18.37
CA LEU A 205 7.76 4.33 -17.27
C LEU A 205 6.89 3.10 -17.55
N LEU A 206 5.70 3.31 -18.16
CA LEU A 206 4.83 2.20 -18.58
C LEU A 206 5.50 1.38 -19.69
N GLU A 207 6.06 2.00 -20.71
CA GLU A 207 6.78 1.32 -21.80
C GLU A 207 7.93 0.46 -21.25
N TRP A 208 8.73 1.03 -20.33
CA TRP A 208 9.83 0.33 -19.67
C TRP A 208 9.35 -0.92 -18.89
N ALA A 209 8.22 -0.80 -18.20
CA ALA A 209 7.63 -1.90 -17.43
C ALA A 209 7.09 -3.01 -18.35
N LEU A 210 6.40 -2.64 -19.44
CA LEU A 210 5.85 -3.57 -20.43
C LEU A 210 6.95 -4.39 -21.10
N GLN A 211 8.09 -3.77 -21.47
CA GLN A 211 9.24 -4.46 -22.04
C GLN A 211 9.86 -5.52 -21.12
N ARG A 212 9.55 -5.46 -19.81
CA ARG A 212 10.07 -6.38 -18.78
C ARG A 212 9.02 -7.34 -18.23
N ASP A 213 7.81 -7.34 -18.77
CA ASP A 213 6.65 -8.09 -18.25
C ASP A 213 6.38 -7.77 -16.77
N ILE A 214 6.45 -6.49 -16.42
CA ILE A 214 6.21 -5.96 -15.07
C ILE A 214 4.87 -5.24 -15.06
N GLU A 215 3.99 -5.56 -14.08
CA GLU A 215 2.78 -4.80 -13.82
C GLU A 215 3.15 -3.47 -13.14
N LEU A 216 3.01 -2.36 -13.85
CA LEU A 216 3.14 -1.02 -13.30
C LEU A 216 1.82 -0.56 -12.70
N ARG A 217 1.90 0.12 -11.53
CA ARG A 217 0.76 0.71 -10.85
C ARG A 217 1.05 2.16 -10.51
N PHE A 218 0.27 3.05 -11.04
CA PHE A 218 0.27 4.45 -10.65
C PHE A 218 -0.64 4.66 -9.44
N ILE A 219 -0.19 5.48 -8.49
CA ILE A 219 -0.87 5.75 -7.23
C ILE A 219 -1.07 7.25 -7.10
N GLU A 220 -2.29 7.68 -6.83
CA GLU A 220 -2.55 9.06 -6.43
C GLU A 220 -1.82 9.39 -5.13
N GLN A 221 -1.14 10.54 -5.10
CA GLN A 221 -0.47 11.03 -3.88
C GLN A 221 -1.51 11.23 -2.78
N MET A 222 -1.27 10.61 -1.63
CA MET A 222 -2.15 10.71 -0.46
C MET A 222 -1.66 11.80 0.51
N PRO A 223 -2.57 12.48 1.25
CA PRO A 223 -2.23 13.48 2.26
C PRO A 223 -1.69 12.81 3.55
N LEU A 224 -0.52 12.17 3.45
CA LEU A 224 0.14 11.43 4.54
C LEU A 224 1.63 11.79 4.65
N ASP A 225 2.04 12.88 4.02
CA ASP A 225 3.39 13.41 4.13
C ASP A 225 3.61 14.08 5.49
N ALA A 226 4.78 13.85 6.09
CA ALA A 226 5.10 14.38 7.41
C ALA A 226 5.19 15.92 7.44
N GLN A 227 5.37 16.56 6.29
CA GLN A 227 5.50 18.01 6.17
C GLN A 227 4.15 18.72 5.96
N ARG A 228 3.05 17.97 5.81
CA ARG A 228 1.70 18.47 5.53
C ARG A 228 1.65 19.41 4.30
N GLY A 229 2.51 19.11 3.31
CA GLY A 229 2.61 19.86 2.06
C GLY A 229 1.70 19.37 0.94
N TRP A 230 0.91 18.31 1.19
CA TRP A 230 -0.02 17.79 0.20
C TRP A 230 -1.09 18.82 -0.16
N THR A 231 -1.37 18.95 -1.44
CA THR A 231 -2.49 19.73 -1.95
C THR A 231 -3.24 18.94 -3.01
N GLU A 232 -4.55 19.10 -3.08
CA GLU A 232 -5.37 18.47 -4.12
C GLU A 232 -4.90 18.86 -5.53
N HIS A 233 -4.52 20.12 -5.71
CA HIS A 233 -4.00 20.63 -7.00
C HIS A 233 -2.64 20.02 -7.38
N GLY A 234 -1.80 19.67 -6.42
CA GLY A 234 -0.50 19.03 -6.66
C GLY A 234 -0.59 17.55 -7.03
N MET A 235 -1.70 16.91 -6.70
CA MET A 235 -1.96 15.51 -7.02
C MET A 235 -2.33 15.34 -8.50
N ILE A 236 -1.98 14.19 -9.08
CA ILE A 236 -2.47 13.74 -10.38
C ILE A 236 -3.58 12.72 -10.11
N THR A 237 -4.78 13.01 -10.57
CA THR A 237 -5.96 12.15 -10.37
C THR A 237 -5.97 10.94 -11.30
N ALA A 238 -6.74 9.91 -10.97
CA ALA A 238 -6.87 8.71 -11.81
C ALA A 238 -7.32 9.02 -13.25
N PRO A 239 -8.29 9.92 -13.51
CA PRO A 239 -8.62 10.34 -14.87
C PRO A 239 -7.46 11.01 -15.60
N GLU A 240 -6.66 11.84 -14.91
CA GLU A 240 -5.47 12.48 -15.50
C GLU A 240 -4.37 11.46 -15.81
N ILE A 241 -4.13 10.50 -14.91
CA ILE A 241 -3.20 9.38 -15.17
C ILE A 241 -3.65 8.62 -16.43
N HIS A 242 -4.94 8.28 -16.50
CA HIS A 242 -5.50 7.60 -17.66
C HIS A 242 -5.30 8.44 -18.95
N ALA A 243 -5.52 9.74 -18.90
CA ALA A 243 -5.32 10.64 -20.04
C ALA A 243 -3.86 10.72 -20.49
N LEU A 244 -2.90 10.83 -19.55
CA LEU A 244 -1.45 10.83 -19.83
C LEU A 244 -1.04 9.54 -20.56
N LEU A 245 -1.47 8.40 -20.09
CA LEU A 245 -1.15 7.10 -20.69
C LEU A 245 -1.84 6.92 -22.05
N SER A 246 -3.05 7.45 -22.21
CA SER A 246 -3.84 7.37 -23.44
C SER A 246 -3.24 8.16 -24.59
N ALA A 247 -2.26 9.04 -24.35
CA ALA A 247 -1.50 9.69 -25.40
C ALA A 247 -0.67 8.69 -26.24
N ALA A 248 -0.12 7.64 -25.61
CA ALA A 248 0.75 6.65 -26.25
C ALA A 248 0.12 5.26 -26.39
N PHE A 249 -0.86 4.94 -25.56
CA PHE A 249 -1.47 3.60 -25.47
C PHE A 249 -2.98 3.66 -25.60
N VAL A 250 -3.58 2.52 -25.89
CA VAL A 250 -5.01 2.28 -25.72
C VAL A 250 -5.18 1.41 -24.49
N LEU A 251 -5.98 1.88 -23.53
CA LEU A 251 -6.24 1.23 -22.25
C LEU A 251 -7.65 0.64 -22.27
N GLU A 252 -7.76 -0.67 -22.15
CA GLU A 252 -9.02 -1.38 -22.06
C GLU A 252 -9.22 -1.91 -20.63
N ARG A 253 -10.35 -1.60 -20.01
CA ARG A 253 -10.60 -2.03 -18.62
C ARG A 253 -10.55 -3.56 -18.51
N ASP A 254 -9.71 -4.07 -17.60
CA ASP A 254 -9.64 -5.50 -17.27
C ASP A 254 -10.96 -5.93 -16.60
N ARG A 255 -11.62 -6.94 -17.17
CA ARG A 255 -12.91 -7.45 -16.69
C ARG A 255 -12.80 -8.38 -15.48
N ARG A 256 -11.58 -8.77 -15.08
CA ARG A 256 -11.38 -9.61 -13.89
C ARG A 256 -11.82 -8.86 -12.63
N GLN A 257 -12.47 -9.57 -11.71
CA GLN A 257 -12.87 -8.98 -10.43
C GLN A 257 -11.66 -8.47 -9.65
N ARG A 258 -11.80 -7.32 -8.98
CA ARG A 258 -10.71 -6.69 -8.19
C ARG A 258 -10.33 -7.52 -6.96
N ASP A 259 -11.27 -8.27 -6.39
CA ASP A 259 -11.10 -9.13 -5.20
C ASP A 259 -10.31 -8.44 -4.06
N GLY A 260 -10.76 -7.24 -3.66
CA GLY A 260 -10.12 -6.42 -2.64
C GLY A 260 -8.82 -5.73 -3.06
N ALA A 261 -8.34 -5.95 -4.30
CA ALA A 261 -7.15 -5.28 -4.79
C ALA A 261 -7.39 -3.76 -4.98
N PRO A 262 -6.41 -2.90 -4.61
CA PRO A 262 -6.60 -1.45 -4.67
C PRO A 262 -6.60 -0.90 -6.09
N ALA A 263 -5.86 -1.54 -7.00
CA ALA A 263 -5.69 -1.05 -8.36
C ALA A 263 -6.87 -1.43 -9.26
N GLU A 264 -7.42 -0.47 -10.00
CA GLU A 264 -8.15 -0.73 -11.21
C GLU A 264 -7.15 -1.08 -12.31
N ARG A 265 -7.39 -2.17 -13.06
CA ARG A 265 -6.44 -2.67 -14.05
C ARG A 265 -6.96 -2.44 -15.44
N PHE A 266 -6.01 -2.14 -16.34
CA PHE A 266 -6.27 -1.94 -17.75
C PHE A 266 -5.30 -2.81 -18.57
N ASP A 267 -5.82 -3.50 -19.56
CA ASP A 267 -5.03 -4.13 -20.61
C ASP A 267 -4.48 -3.04 -21.53
N VAL A 268 -3.19 -3.10 -21.83
CA VAL A 268 -2.46 -2.08 -22.58
C VAL A 268 -2.21 -2.58 -23.98
N ARG A 269 -2.58 -1.75 -24.97
CA ARG A 269 -2.28 -1.99 -26.39
C ARG A 269 -1.54 -0.80 -26.99
N ARG A 270 -0.77 -1.04 -28.04
CA ARG A 270 -0.12 0.06 -28.77
C ARG A 270 -1.19 0.89 -29.50
N ARG A 271 -1.07 2.19 -29.46
CA ARG A 271 -1.85 3.12 -30.27
C ARG A 271 -1.21 3.26 -31.64
N HIS A 272 -1.96 3.05 -32.72
CA HIS A 272 -1.49 3.35 -34.07
C HIS A 272 -1.44 4.86 -34.31
N ALA A 273 -0.27 5.38 -34.68
CA ALA A 273 -0.08 6.80 -34.87
C ALA A 273 -1.01 7.42 -35.93
N ALA A 274 -1.33 6.68 -37.00
CA ALA A 274 -2.14 7.18 -38.10
C ALA A 274 -3.66 7.13 -37.85
N SER A 275 -4.16 6.06 -37.21
CA SER A 275 -5.61 5.86 -36.99
C SER A 275 -6.04 6.14 -35.55
N GLY A 276 -5.12 6.18 -34.61
CA GLY A 276 -5.44 6.27 -33.19
C GLY A 276 -6.04 4.99 -32.59
N GLU A 277 -6.20 3.93 -33.37
CA GLU A 277 -6.80 2.67 -32.96
C GLU A 277 -5.81 1.78 -32.21
N ALA A 278 -6.35 0.80 -31.47
CA ALA A 278 -5.56 -0.20 -30.76
C ALA A 278 -4.91 -1.20 -31.71
N SER A 279 -3.65 -1.56 -31.48
CA SER A 279 -3.06 -2.76 -32.07
C SER A 279 -3.78 -4.03 -31.58
N GLY A 280 -3.77 -5.12 -32.38
CA GLY A 280 -4.44 -6.37 -32.02
C GLY A 280 -3.90 -7.06 -30.76
N THR A 281 -2.64 -6.79 -30.34
CA THR A 281 -1.95 -7.51 -29.26
C THR A 281 -1.98 -6.75 -27.95
N VAL A 282 -2.33 -7.42 -26.84
CA VAL A 282 -2.15 -6.91 -25.48
C VAL A 282 -0.68 -6.99 -25.11
N LEU A 283 -0.09 -5.87 -24.76
CA LEU A 283 1.33 -5.75 -24.36
C LEU A 283 1.57 -6.13 -22.91
N GLY A 284 0.55 -5.98 -22.07
CA GLY A 284 0.59 -6.21 -20.63
C GLY A 284 -0.54 -5.49 -19.92
N THR A 285 -0.39 -5.30 -18.62
CA THR A 285 -1.40 -4.61 -17.77
C THR A 285 -0.79 -3.42 -17.02
N VAL A 286 -1.58 -2.35 -16.90
CA VAL A 286 -1.29 -1.23 -15.99
C VAL A 286 -2.38 -1.11 -14.94
N GLY A 287 -2.02 -0.73 -13.72
CA GLY A 287 -2.95 -0.46 -12.62
C GLY A 287 -3.03 1.03 -12.31
N ILE A 288 -4.21 1.51 -11.90
CA ILE A 288 -4.37 2.85 -11.32
C ILE A 288 -5.00 2.67 -9.94
N ILE A 289 -4.35 3.22 -8.92
CA ILE A 289 -4.80 3.21 -7.53
C ILE A 289 -5.32 4.60 -7.19
N ALA A 290 -6.60 4.82 -7.45
CA ALA A 290 -7.32 6.05 -7.13
C ALA A 290 -7.63 6.09 -5.62
N SER A 291 -6.59 6.35 -4.82
CA SER A 291 -6.71 6.30 -3.36
C SER A 291 -7.43 7.50 -2.78
N VAL A 292 -7.55 8.58 -3.52
CA VAL A 292 -8.13 9.87 -3.11
C VAL A 292 -9.40 10.17 -3.90
N SER A 293 -9.33 10.21 -5.23
CA SER A 293 -10.45 10.62 -6.07
C SER A 293 -11.56 9.57 -6.17
N GLU A 294 -11.21 8.28 -6.20
CA GLU A 294 -12.14 7.15 -6.29
C GLU A 294 -11.82 6.05 -5.27
N PRO A 295 -12.00 6.32 -3.95
CA PRO A 295 -11.53 5.41 -2.92
C PRO A 295 -12.23 4.05 -2.96
N PHE A 296 -11.42 2.98 -2.93
CA PHE A 296 -11.85 1.58 -2.93
C PHE A 296 -12.14 1.03 -1.53
N CYS A 297 -12.58 1.89 -0.60
CA CYS A 297 -12.78 1.56 0.81
C CYS A 297 -13.89 0.56 1.06
N SER A 298 -14.88 0.46 0.17
CA SER A 298 -16.02 -0.45 0.28
C SER A 298 -15.63 -1.94 0.34
N ASP A 299 -14.52 -2.34 -0.28
CA ASP A 299 -13.97 -3.71 -0.27
C ASP A 299 -12.57 -3.75 0.36
N CYS A 300 -12.30 -2.90 1.35
CA CYS A 300 -10.99 -2.85 1.99
C CYS A 300 -10.80 -3.99 2.98
N ARG A 301 -9.91 -4.93 2.65
CA ARG A 301 -9.59 -6.12 3.45
C ARG A 301 -8.34 -5.99 4.31
N ARG A 302 -7.86 -4.76 4.60
CA ARG A 302 -6.56 -4.55 5.25
C ARG A 302 -6.71 -4.33 6.74
N THR A 303 -5.79 -4.94 7.49
CA THR A 303 -5.40 -4.57 8.84
C THR A 303 -3.92 -4.20 8.83
N ARG A 304 -3.48 -3.31 9.72
CA ARG A 304 -2.09 -2.84 9.77
C ARG A 304 -1.54 -2.99 11.17
N VAL A 305 -0.28 -3.41 11.25
CA VAL A 305 0.49 -3.43 12.49
C VAL A 305 1.79 -2.65 12.24
N THR A 306 2.03 -1.63 13.05
CA THR A 306 3.22 -0.77 12.95
C THR A 306 4.46 -1.47 13.50
N ALA A 307 5.64 -0.89 13.31
CA ALA A 307 6.91 -1.48 13.76
C ALA A 307 6.99 -1.65 15.29
N GLU A 308 6.31 -0.79 16.04
CA GLU A 308 6.13 -0.88 17.49
C GLU A 308 4.86 -1.65 17.90
N GLY A 309 4.27 -2.42 16.98
CA GLY A 309 3.18 -3.34 17.27
C GLY A 309 1.84 -2.69 17.61
N LYS A 310 1.56 -1.51 17.09
CA LYS A 310 0.25 -0.88 17.21
C LYS A 310 -0.64 -1.26 16.03
N ILE A 311 -1.90 -1.58 16.30
CA ILE A 311 -2.89 -1.87 15.27
C ILE A 311 -3.49 -0.56 14.78
N MET A 312 -3.55 -0.41 13.45
CA MET A 312 -4.29 0.63 12.77
C MET A 312 -5.31 0.00 11.82
N SER A 313 -6.57 0.35 11.97
CA SER A 313 -7.66 -0.20 11.14
C SER A 313 -7.66 0.38 9.71
N CYS A 314 -7.14 1.59 9.54
CA CYS A 314 -7.05 2.32 8.27
C CYS A 314 -5.73 3.09 8.18
N LEU A 315 -5.28 3.36 6.96
CA LEU A 315 -4.12 4.22 6.72
C LEU A 315 -4.33 5.66 7.24
N PHE A 316 -5.59 6.11 7.23
CA PHE A 316 -6.02 7.41 7.73
C PHE A 316 -6.58 7.36 9.16
N SER A 317 -6.43 6.23 9.87
CA SER A 317 -6.87 6.12 11.25
C SER A 317 -6.06 7.06 12.16
N ARG A 318 -6.76 7.72 13.08
CA ARG A 318 -6.16 8.51 14.16
C ARG A 318 -6.09 7.73 15.47
N GLU A 319 -6.80 6.60 15.52
CA GLU A 319 -6.80 5.71 16.67
C GLU A 319 -5.82 4.56 16.45
N GLU A 320 -5.08 4.23 17.49
CA GLU A 320 -4.09 3.18 17.54
C GLU A 320 -4.32 2.30 18.76
N PHE A 321 -4.14 0.99 18.59
CA PHE A 321 -4.34 0.03 19.66
C PHE A 321 -3.02 -0.69 19.96
N ASP A 322 -2.54 -0.60 21.19
CA ASP A 322 -1.22 -1.09 21.59
C ASP A 322 -1.21 -2.61 21.83
N LEU A 323 -1.05 -3.36 20.73
CA LEU A 323 -0.98 -4.82 20.77
C LEU A 323 0.33 -5.31 21.39
N LEU A 324 1.46 -4.65 21.09
CA LEU A 324 2.76 -5.06 21.61
C LEU A 324 2.87 -4.81 23.11
N GLY A 325 2.38 -3.66 23.59
CA GLY A 325 2.37 -3.38 25.02
C GLY A 325 1.54 -4.40 25.80
N LEU A 326 0.38 -4.77 25.27
CA LEU A 326 -0.46 -5.83 25.84
C LEU A 326 0.26 -7.19 25.82
N LEU A 327 0.91 -7.55 24.70
CA LEU A 327 1.69 -8.78 24.58
C LEU A 327 2.84 -8.83 25.60
N ARG A 328 3.58 -7.73 25.76
CA ARG A 328 4.73 -7.63 26.67
C ARG A 328 4.32 -7.60 28.14
N SER A 329 3.09 -7.21 28.45
CA SER A 329 2.54 -7.31 29.82
C SER A 329 2.21 -8.75 30.25
N GLY A 330 2.40 -9.73 29.35
CA GLY A 330 2.13 -11.14 29.64
C GLY A 330 0.69 -11.56 29.35
N ALA A 331 -0.09 -10.76 28.61
CA ALA A 331 -1.46 -11.09 28.25
C ALA A 331 -1.58 -12.40 27.47
N HIS A 332 -2.69 -13.11 27.69
CA HIS A 332 -3.03 -14.30 26.93
C HIS A 332 -3.50 -13.96 25.51
N ASP A 333 -3.37 -14.91 24.58
CA ASP A 333 -3.75 -14.70 23.18
C ASP A 333 -5.22 -14.30 23.02
N ASP A 334 -6.12 -14.69 23.91
CA ASP A 334 -7.52 -14.27 23.89
C ASP A 334 -7.71 -12.76 24.10
N GLU A 335 -6.85 -12.14 24.88
CA GLU A 335 -6.88 -10.68 25.12
C GLU A 335 -6.33 -9.95 23.90
N LEU A 336 -5.25 -10.46 23.29
CA LEU A 336 -4.68 -9.94 22.05
C LEU A 336 -5.70 -10.03 20.89
N VAL A 337 -6.41 -11.17 20.78
CA VAL A 337 -7.49 -11.38 19.81
C VAL A 337 -8.60 -10.35 20.01
N ARG A 338 -9.06 -10.15 21.23
CA ARG A 338 -10.12 -9.17 21.53
C ARG A 338 -9.70 -7.76 21.17
N LEU A 339 -8.51 -7.32 21.60
CA LEU A 339 -7.99 -6.01 21.27
C LEU A 339 -7.94 -5.78 19.76
N TRP A 340 -7.49 -6.78 18.99
CA TRP A 340 -7.39 -6.66 17.54
C TRP A 340 -8.77 -6.60 16.87
N GLN A 341 -9.72 -7.38 17.36
CA GLN A 341 -11.11 -7.33 16.90
C GLN A 341 -11.75 -5.97 17.17
N ASP A 342 -11.53 -5.39 18.37
CA ASP A 342 -12.04 -4.08 18.74
C ASP A 342 -11.41 -2.98 17.89
N ALA A 343 -10.10 -3.06 17.62
CA ALA A 343 -9.41 -2.16 16.71
C ALA A 343 -9.99 -2.18 15.28
N MET A 344 -10.39 -3.36 14.80
CA MET A 344 -11.01 -3.46 13.48
C MET A 344 -12.48 -3.06 13.48
N TRP A 345 -13.18 -3.20 14.59
CA TRP A 345 -14.59 -2.80 14.70
C TRP A 345 -14.80 -1.30 14.48
N VAL A 346 -13.86 -0.47 14.94
CA VAL A 346 -13.92 0.99 14.77
C VAL A 346 -13.40 1.46 13.40
N LYS A 347 -13.08 0.56 12.47
CA LYS A 347 -12.60 0.91 11.14
C LYS A 347 -13.60 1.84 10.44
N PRO A 348 -13.16 2.99 9.90
CA PRO A 348 -14.03 3.94 9.22
C PRO A 348 -14.62 3.35 7.94
N ARG A 349 -15.79 3.85 7.52
CA ARG A 349 -16.46 3.45 6.28
C ARG A 349 -15.58 3.74 5.06
N ALA A 350 -15.03 4.97 5.03
CA ALA A 350 -14.06 5.40 4.03
C ALA A 350 -13.07 6.38 4.67
N HIS A 351 -11.91 6.57 4.05
CA HIS A 351 -10.95 7.55 4.53
C HIS A 351 -11.50 8.97 4.35
N GLY A 352 -11.48 9.75 5.42
CA GLY A 352 -11.85 11.16 5.40
C GLY A 352 -13.35 11.48 5.19
N MET A 353 -14.20 10.50 4.89
CA MET A 353 -15.64 10.74 4.68
C MET A 353 -16.48 10.69 5.97
N ASP A 354 -15.97 10.05 7.04
CA ASP A 354 -16.71 9.96 8.30
C ASP A 354 -16.61 11.24 9.14
N HIS A 355 -15.62 12.09 8.87
CA HIS A 355 -15.39 13.32 9.61
C HIS A 355 -15.43 14.53 8.69
N THR A 356 -14.68 14.49 7.59
CA THR A 356 -14.55 15.59 6.62
C THR A 356 -14.05 15.03 5.31
N GLY A 357 -14.50 15.55 4.19
CA GLY A 357 -13.99 15.14 2.87
C GLY A 357 -12.50 15.49 2.72
N LEU A 358 -11.74 14.66 1.99
CA LEU A 358 -10.42 15.07 1.54
C LEU A 358 -10.52 16.33 0.71
N GLY A 359 -9.65 17.31 0.98
CA GLY A 359 -9.73 18.64 0.35
C GLY A 359 -10.74 19.60 0.99
N SER A 360 -11.52 19.19 2.00
CA SER A 360 -12.31 20.13 2.79
C SER A 360 -11.42 20.85 3.82
N GLU A 361 -11.83 22.07 4.21
CA GLU A 361 -11.13 22.84 5.27
C GLU A 361 -11.09 22.09 6.62
N GLU A 362 -11.97 21.13 6.80
CA GLU A 362 -12.11 20.32 8.01
C GLU A 362 -11.29 19.00 7.96
N PHE A 363 -10.65 18.67 6.84
CA PHE A 363 -9.82 17.46 6.77
C PHE A 363 -8.61 17.58 7.70
N ILE A 364 -8.50 16.65 8.64
CA ILE A 364 -7.34 16.57 9.55
C ILE A 364 -6.49 15.39 9.13
N GLN A 365 -5.29 15.70 8.62
CA GLN A 365 -4.28 14.69 8.31
C GLN A 365 -3.91 13.92 9.58
N PRO A 366 -3.78 12.57 9.52
CA PRO A 366 -3.25 11.77 10.62
C PRO A 366 -1.86 12.25 11.07
N ASP A 367 -1.56 12.11 12.35
CA ASP A 367 -0.26 12.51 12.89
C ASP A 367 0.89 11.62 12.40
N ARG A 368 0.59 10.35 12.08
CA ARG A 368 1.56 9.44 11.48
C ARG A 368 1.75 9.69 10.00
N SER A 369 3.00 9.80 9.62
CA SER A 369 3.39 9.78 8.20
C SER A 369 3.34 8.37 7.60
N MET A 370 3.30 8.30 6.29
CA MET A 370 3.29 7.04 5.51
C MET A 370 4.42 6.08 5.94
N SER A 371 5.62 6.59 6.18
CA SER A 371 6.78 5.79 6.57
C SER A 371 6.64 5.10 7.94
N ALA A 372 5.83 5.66 8.82
CA ALA A 372 5.61 5.11 10.16
C ALA A 372 4.42 4.14 10.22
N ILE A 373 3.61 4.07 9.16
CA ILE A 373 2.42 3.22 9.10
C ILE A 373 2.69 1.96 8.26
N GLY A 374 3.61 2.04 7.32
CA GLY A 374 3.86 1.02 6.32
C GLY A 374 2.86 1.08 5.17
N GLY A 375 3.21 1.85 4.17
CA GLY A 375 2.43 2.08 2.95
C GLY A 375 2.36 0.89 2.00
#